data_6b67fab46b164a00c46cd963ab7524fe
#
_entry.id   6b67fab46b164a00c46cd963ab7524fe
#
_cell.length_a   1.000
_cell.length_b   1.000
_cell.length_c   1.000
_cell.angle_alpha   90.00
_cell.angle_beta   90.00
_cell.angle_gamma   90.00
#
_symmetry.space_group_name_H-M   'P 1'
#
loop_
_entity.id
_entity.type
_entity.pdbx_description
1 polymer ?
#
loop_
_entity_poly.entity_id
_entity_poly.type
_entity_poly.pdbx_seq_one_letter_code
_entity_poly.pdbx_strand_id
1 'polypeptide(L)'
;MFPPPVSTASIVVMVNGSTGQPEPSFSAMVPRWLDSAWLVVDLETTGLGAKDSIIEIGAVIYEEKQVVDSFSALVNPHRPLPAFITSLTGLNDEVLAQAQDLHAVFPRFSSWIEVACQKRKIAGLIAHNVAFDWGFLARAQNQCSCSLPPLPPYDTLSLARYALPKPAVENHRLTTLREHFELGGGQHRALDDALATGLLFYELSTLIDEQGKQPLDFASPAYPLVPSDQPTL
;
A
#
# COMPACT_ATOMS: atom_id res chain seq x y z
N MET A 1 -22.11 21.90 -39.38
CA MET A 1 -20.86 22.38 -40.00
C MET A 1 -19.82 22.36 -38.93
N PHE A 2 -19.00 21.30 -38.88
CA PHE A 2 -17.95 21.10 -37.86
C PHE A 2 -16.62 21.64 -38.38
N PRO A 3 -15.80 22.31 -37.56
CA PRO A 3 -14.48 22.77 -37.98
C PRO A 3 -13.52 21.61 -38.17
N PRO A 4 -12.48 21.74 -39.03
CA PRO A 4 -11.52 20.69 -39.33
C PRO A 4 -10.48 20.54 -38.19
N PRO A 5 -9.81 19.36 -38.08
CA PRO A 5 -8.83 19.09 -37.04
C PRO A 5 -7.55 19.91 -37.23
N VAL A 6 -6.99 20.41 -36.12
CA VAL A 6 -5.73 21.15 -36.06
C VAL A 6 -4.55 20.22 -36.29
N SER A 7 -3.72 20.57 -37.25
CA SER A 7 -2.46 19.86 -37.58
C SER A 7 -1.42 20.01 -36.46
N THR A 8 -0.91 18.88 -35.99
CA THR A 8 0.25 18.83 -35.10
C THR A 8 1.52 19.14 -35.88
N ALA A 9 2.09 20.31 -35.65
CA ALA A 9 3.41 20.66 -36.16
C ALA A 9 4.50 19.96 -35.31
N SER A 10 5.24 19.05 -35.92
CA SER A 10 6.45 18.46 -35.35
C SER A 10 7.57 19.49 -35.33
N ILE A 11 8.02 19.86 -34.12
CA ILE A 11 9.23 20.67 -33.96
C ILE A 11 10.42 19.70 -33.98
N VAL A 12 11.20 19.73 -35.07
CA VAL A 12 12.52 19.08 -35.15
C VAL A 12 13.53 20.01 -34.54
N VAL A 13 14.03 19.70 -33.35
CA VAL A 13 15.20 20.37 -32.76
C VAL A 13 16.43 19.63 -33.22
N MET A 14 17.21 20.28 -34.09
CA MET A 14 18.55 19.83 -34.45
C MET A 14 19.49 20.12 -33.29
N VAL A 15 19.99 19.07 -32.61
CA VAL A 15 21.04 19.20 -31.62
C VAL A 15 22.34 18.70 -32.22
N ASN A 16 23.31 19.60 -32.32
CA ASN A 16 24.69 19.34 -32.78
C ASN A 16 25.38 18.35 -31.85
N GLY A 17 26.13 17.41 -32.45
CA GLY A 17 26.74 16.28 -31.79
C GLY A 17 27.75 16.62 -30.69
N SER A 18 27.56 15.90 -29.58
CA SER A 18 28.66 15.49 -28.71
C SER A 18 28.39 14.03 -28.32
N THR A 19 29.43 13.20 -28.40
CA THR A 19 29.44 11.78 -28.07
C THR A 19 29.29 11.61 -26.57
N GLY A 20 28.04 11.69 -26.08
CA GLY A 20 27.64 11.30 -24.73
C GLY A 20 26.73 10.08 -24.84
N GLN A 21 27.01 9.03 -24.11
CA GLN A 21 26.04 7.94 -23.94
C GLN A 21 24.72 8.56 -23.47
N PRO A 22 23.54 8.07 -23.93
CA PRO A 22 22.29 8.60 -23.45
C PRO A 22 22.23 8.33 -21.94
N GLU A 23 22.17 9.40 -21.15
CA GLU A 23 21.78 9.32 -19.74
C GLU A 23 20.49 8.52 -19.68
N PRO A 24 20.36 7.51 -18.78
CA PRO A 24 19.10 6.78 -18.63
C PRO A 24 18.02 7.82 -18.34
N SER A 25 17.07 7.96 -19.26
CA SER A 25 15.97 8.91 -19.07
C SER A 25 15.27 8.55 -17.76
N PHE A 26 15.16 9.48 -16.85
CA PHE A 26 14.51 9.35 -15.54
C PHE A 26 13.07 8.81 -15.67
N SER A 27 12.48 8.92 -16.85
CA SER A 27 11.16 8.39 -17.22
C SER A 27 11.05 6.85 -17.18
N ALA A 28 12.18 6.12 -17.15
CA ALA A 28 12.16 4.64 -17.14
C ALA A 28 12.11 4.03 -15.72
N MET A 29 12.24 4.84 -14.66
CA MET A 29 12.36 4.36 -13.28
C MET A 29 11.11 4.57 -12.41
N VAL A 30 10.16 5.38 -12.86
CA VAL A 30 8.90 5.56 -12.10
C VAL A 30 7.91 4.53 -12.60
N PRO A 31 7.42 3.64 -11.74
CA PRO A 31 6.33 2.74 -12.12
C PRO A 31 5.19 3.58 -12.69
N ARG A 32 4.65 3.17 -13.83
CA ARG A 32 3.41 3.77 -14.33
C ARG A 32 2.31 3.34 -13.37
N TRP A 33 2.01 4.19 -12.41
CA TRP A 33 1.19 3.91 -11.23
C TRP A 33 -0.18 3.34 -11.60
N LEU A 34 -0.73 3.84 -12.72
CA LEU A 34 -2.03 3.42 -13.22
C LEU A 34 -2.01 2.07 -13.96
N ASP A 35 -0.86 1.68 -14.51
CA ASP A 35 -0.73 0.49 -15.37
C ASP A 35 -0.02 -0.67 -14.66
N SER A 36 0.30 -0.52 -13.36
CA SER A 36 1.00 -1.55 -12.58
C SER A 36 0.02 -2.30 -11.67
N ALA A 37 0.37 -3.55 -11.35
CA ALA A 37 -0.29 -4.27 -10.27
C ALA A 37 0.30 -3.85 -8.92
N TRP A 38 -0.54 -3.75 -7.90
CA TRP A 38 -0.19 -3.28 -6.55
C TRP A 38 -0.76 -4.20 -5.48
N LEU A 39 0.06 -4.56 -4.52
CA LEU A 39 -0.38 -5.19 -3.28
C LEU A 39 -0.75 -4.08 -2.28
N VAL A 40 -1.97 -4.04 -1.82
CA VAL A 40 -2.42 -3.12 -0.76
C VAL A 40 -2.70 -3.94 0.50
N VAL A 41 -2.17 -3.50 1.63
CA VAL A 41 -2.31 -4.19 2.91
C VAL A 41 -2.81 -3.22 3.97
N ASP A 42 -3.65 -3.72 4.86
CA ASP A 42 -4.05 -3.08 6.10
C ASP A 42 -4.15 -4.11 7.21
N LEU A 43 -3.81 -3.73 8.43
CA LEU A 43 -3.78 -4.61 9.59
C LEU A 43 -4.60 -4.04 10.75
N GLU A 44 -5.46 -4.88 11.34
CA GLU A 44 -5.97 -4.60 12.68
C GLU A 44 -5.08 -5.27 13.73
N THR A 45 -4.89 -4.58 14.86
CA THR A 45 -3.94 -5.00 15.88
C THR A 45 -4.50 -4.80 17.29
N THR A 46 -3.91 -5.45 18.29
CA THR A 46 -4.29 -5.26 19.70
C THR A 46 -3.84 -3.91 20.29
N GLY A 47 -3.08 -3.11 19.52
CA GLY A 47 -2.56 -1.81 19.90
C GLY A 47 -1.36 -1.41 19.02
N LEU A 48 -0.65 -0.33 19.38
CA LEU A 48 0.36 0.29 18.53
C LEU A 48 1.81 -0.09 18.90
N GLY A 49 2.00 -0.85 19.97
CA GLY A 49 3.32 -1.11 20.55
C GLY A 49 4.03 -2.34 20.00
N ALA A 50 5.31 -2.48 20.35
CA ALA A 50 6.12 -3.63 19.96
C ALA A 50 5.63 -4.98 20.53
N LYS A 51 4.82 -4.95 21.61
CA LYS A 51 4.22 -6.13 22.24
C LYS A 51 2.81 -6.43 21.72
N ASP A 52 2.29 -5.60 20.84
CA ASP A 52 0.97 -5.80 20.27
C ASP A 52 1.00 -6.79 19.12
N SER A 53 -0.13 -7.43 18.89
CA SER A 53 -0.28 -8.54 17.94
C SER A 53 -1.24 -8.18 16.83
N ILE A 54 -1.04 -8.74 15.64
CA ILE A 54 -2.01 -8.70 14.55
C ILE A 54 -3.25 -9.50 14.98
N ILE A 55 -4.44 -8.96 14.71
CA ILE A 55 -5.75 -9.62 14.92
C ILE A 55 -6.55 -9.77 13.64
N GLU A 56 -6.24 -9.00 12.59
CA GLU A 56 -6.79 -9.17 11.26
C GLU A 56 -5.75 -8.77 10.21
N ILE A 57 -5.70 -9.51 9.10
CA ILE A 57 -4.94 -9.16 7.91
C ILE A 57 -5.94 -8.97 6.77
N GLY A 58 -5.97 -7.79 6.19
CA GLY A 58 -6.68 -7.46 4.96
C GLY A 58 -5.70 -7.10 3.86
N ALA A 59 -5.83 -7.73 2.69
CA ALA A 59 -4.98 -7.39 1.57
C ALA A 59 -5.72 -7.57 0.24
N VAL A 60 -5.38 -6.75 -0.72
CA VAL A 60 -5.94 -6.79 -2.07
C VAL A 60 -4.86 -6.60 -3.11
N ILE A 61 -5.02 -7.26 -4.25
CA ILE A 61 -4.24 -6.97 -5.45
C ILE A 61 -5.07 -6.10 -6.37
N TYR A 62 -4.57 -4.91 -6.62
CA TYR A 62 -5.11 -4.02 -7.65
C TYR A 62 -4.32 -4.16 -8.95
N GLU A 63 -5.01 -4.17 -10.07
CA GLU A 63 -4.47 -4.06 -11.42
C GLU A 63 -5.41 -3.18 -12.24
N GLU A 64 -4.91 -2.14 -12.89
CA GLU A 64 -5.70 -1.19 -13.68
C GLU A 64 -6.94 -0.63 -12.93
N LYS A 65 -6.75 -0.23 -11.68
CA LYS A 65 -7.81 0.26 -10.76
C LYS A 65 -8.86 -0.79 -10.37
N GLN A 66 -8.67 -2.06 -10.72
CA GLN A 66 -9.60 -3.14 -10.42
C GLN A 66 -9.00 -4.09 -9.38
N VAL A 67 -9.83 -4.56 -8.46
CA VAL A 67 -9.44 -5.64 -7.54
C VAL A 67 -9.46 -6.95 -8.31
N VAL A 68 -8.31 -7.61 -8.41
CA VAL A 68 -8.14 -8.89 -9.13
C VAL A 68 -7.94 -10.09 -8.21
N ASP A 69 -7.60 -9.84 -6.95
CA ASP A 69 -7.48 -10.88 -5.92
C ASP A 69 -7.55 -10.24 -4.53
N SER A 70 -7.89 -11.00 -3.51
CA SER A 70 -7.95 -10.52 -2.13
C SER A 70 -7.63 -11.61 -1.12
N PHE A 71 -7.12 -11.19 0.04
CA PHE A 71 -6.86 -12.01 1.21
C PHE A 71 -7.48 -11.35 2.43
N SER A 72 -8.19 -12.13 3.24
CA SER A 72 -8.70 -11.68 4.54
C SER A 72 -8.61 -12.81 5.54
N ALA A 73 -8.07 -12.54 6.72
CA ALA A 73 -8.01 -13.53 7.79
C ALA A 73 -7.98 -12.86 9.16
N LEU A 74 -8.79 -13.36 10.07
CA LEU A 74 -8.68 -13.09 11.50
C LEU A 74 -7.52 -13.89 12.10
N VAL A 75 -6.88 -13.31 13.12
CA VAL A 75 -5.75 -13.91 13.84
C VAL A 75 -6.05 -13.92 15.32
N ASN A 76 -5.96 -15.08 15.97
CA ASN A 76 -6.11 -15.20 17.41
C ASN A 76 -4.84 -14.68 18.11
N PRO A 77 -4.91 -13.60 18.89
CA PRO A 77 -3.76 -13.05 19.61
C PRO A 77 -3.41 -13.82 20.89
N HIS A 78 -4.19 -14.84 21.26
CA HIS A 78 -4.11 -15.60 22.52
C HIS A 78 -4.11 -14.73 23.78
N ARG A 79 -4.75 -13.58 23.74
CA ARG A 79 -4.93 -12.66 24.87
C ARG A 79 -6.18 -11.82 24.68
N PRO A 80 -6.79 -11.32 25.78
CA PRO A 80 -7.97 -10.45 25.68
C PRO A 80 -7.66 -9.17 24.90
N LEU A 81 -8.66 -8.69 24.14
CA LEU A 81 -8.61 -7.41 23.46
C LEU A 81 -8.79 -6.26 24.45
N PRO A 82 -8.03 -5.17 24.32
CA PRO A 82 -8.40 -3.91 24.96
C PRO A 82 -9.78 -3.45 24.51
N ALA A 83 -10.62 -2.99 25.45
CA ALA A 83 -11.99 -2.59 25.15
C ALA A 83 -12.08 -1.52 24.05
N PHE A 84 -11.07 -0.66 23.97
CA PHE A 84 -11.01 0.36 22.93
C PHE A 84 -10.81 -0.24 21.52
N ILE A 85 -10.04 -1.34 21.38
CA ILE A 85 -9.86 -2.07 20.11
C ILE A 85 -11.17 -2.71 19.69
N THR A 86 -11.86 -3.37 20.63
CA THR A 86 -13.20 -3.92 20.37
C THR A 86 -14.17 -2.84 19.89
N SER A 87 -14.15 -1.66 20.52
CA SER A 87 -15.00 -0.54 20.11
C SER A 87 -14.63 0.00 18.72
N LEU A 88 -13.35 -0.02 18.36
CA LEU A 88 -12.84 0.48 17.10
C LEU A 88 -13.14 -0.47 15.94
N THR A 89 -12.78 -1.75 16.09
CA THR A 89 -12.80 -2.75 15.00
C THR A 89 -14.10 -3.56 14.95
N GLY A 90 -14.90 -3.56 16.05
CA GLY A 90 -16.04 -4.45 16.23
C GLY A 90 -15.66 -5.90 16.50
N LEU A 91 -14.37 -6.25 16.53
CA LEU A 91 -13.88 -7.58 16.88
C LEU A 91 -13.95 -7.79 18.40
N ASN A 92 -14.22 -8.99 18.83
CA ASN A 92 -14.26 -9.36 20.24
C ASN A 92 -13.53 -10.68 20.50
N ASP A 93 -13.30 -10.98 21.76
CA ASP A 93 -12.56 -12.16 22.19
C ASP A 93 -13.22 -13.47 21.73
N GLU A 94 -14.55 -13.53 21.67
CA GLU A 94 -15.28 -14.73 21.24
C GLU A 94 -15.03 -15.07 19.77
N VAL A 95 -15.03 -14.04 18.92
CA VAL A 95 -14.75 -14.17 17.49
C VAL A 95 -13.29 -14.57 17.27
N LEU A 96 -12.36 -13.89 17.95
CA LEU A 96 -10.93 -14.16 17.78
C LEU A 96 -10.50 -15.50 18.38
N ALA A 97 -11.18 -16.00 19.39
CA ALA A 97 -10.92 -17.33 19.94
C ALA A 97 -11.19 -18.46 18.92
N GLN A 98 -12.04 -18.23 17.91
CA GLN A 98 -12.31 -19.19 16.84
C GLN A 98 -11.33 -19.06 15.66
N ALA A 99 -10.53 -17.98 15.62
CA ALA A 99 -9.56 -17.75 14.56
C ALA A 99 -8.30 -18.61 14.76
N GLN A 100 -7.59 -18.85 13.65
CA GLN A 100 -6.29 -19.48 13.68
C GLN A 100 -5.24 -18.49 14.27
N ASP A 101 -4.15 -19.03 14.81
CA ASP A 101 -3.04 -18.22 15.27
C ASP A 101 -2.20 -17.64 14.12
N LEU A 102 -1.27 -16.75 14.46
CA LEU A 102 -0.39 -16.11 13.48
C LEU A 102 0.48 -17.12 12.72
N HIS A 103 0.93 -18.20 13.38
CA HIS A 103 1.79 -19.23 12.75
C HIS A 103 1.04 -20.03 11.68
N ALA A 104 -0.29 -20.12 11.77
CA ALA A 104 -1.12 -20.75 10.73
C ALA A 104 -1.51 -19.76 9.63
N VAL A 105 -1.81 -18.50 9.99
CA VAL A 105 -2.33 -17.49 9.04
C VAL A 105 -1.21 -16.88 8.19
N PHE A 106 -0.11 -16.48 8.81
CA PHE A 106 0.94 -15.69 8.14
C PHE A 106 1.65 -16.44 6.99
N PRO A 107 1.98 -17.74 7.09
CA PRO A 107 2.50 -18.50 5.95
C PRO A 107 1.53 -18.59 4.78
N ARG A 108 0.22 -18.67 5.04
CA ARG A 108 -0.81 -18.64 3.97
C ARG A 108 -0.85 -17.28 3.28
N PHE A 109 -0.75 -16.20 4.05
CA PHE A 109 -0.66 -14.84 3.53
C PHE A 109 0.60 -14.66 2.65
N SER A 110 1.76 -15.12 3.13
CA SER A 110 3.01 -15.08 2.35
C SER A 110 2.87 -15.86 1.04
N SER A 111 2.38 -17.10 1.10
CA SER A 111 2.19 -17.93 -0.10
C SER A 111 1.20 -17.30 -1.10
N TRP A 112 0.14 -16.64 -0.60
CA TRP A 112 -0.80 -15.91 -1.45
C TRP A 112 -0.12 -14.77 -2.21
N ILE A 113 0.75 -13.98 -1.53
CA ILE A 113 1.54 -12.93 -2.18
C ILE A 113 2.52 -13.53 -3.19
N GLU A 114 3.23 -14.61 -2.85
CA GLU A 114 4.15 -15.29 -3.77
C GLU A 114 3.44 -15.72 -5.05
N VAL A 115 2.27 -16.33 -4.94
CA VAL A 115 1.45 -16.73 -6.10
C VAL A 115 1.01 -15.52 -6.92
N ALA A 116 0.65 -14.41 -6.25
CA ALA A 116 0.31 -13.18 -6.94
C ALA A 116 1.50 -12.59 -7.71
N CYS A 117 2.71 -12.58 -7.12
CA CYS A 117 3.95 -12.15 -7.76
C CYS A 117 4.39 -13.05 -8.93
N GLN A 118 4.07 -14.34 -8.91
CA GLN A 118 4.31 -15.25 -10.05
C GLN A 118 3.38 -14.98 -11.22
N LYS A 119 2.14 -14.57 -10.94
CA LYS A 119 1.12 -14.31 -11.97
C LYS A 119 1.21 -12.89 -12.55
N ARG A 120 1.74 -11.92 -11.77
CA ARG A 120 1.71 -10.48 -12.09
C ARG A 120 3.00 -9.81 -11.65
N LYS A 121 3.39 -8.79 -12.40
CA LYS A 121 4.46 -7.88 -11.96
C LYS A 121 3.89 -6.88 -10.95
N ILE A 122 3.93 -7.23 -9.67
CA ILE A 122 3.52 -6.34 -8.59
C ILE A 122 4.62 -5.30 -8.38
N ALA A 123 4.27 -4.01 -8.49
CA ALA A 123 5.21 -2.89 -8.42
C ALA A 123 5.62 -2.55 -6.99
N GLY A 124 4.77 -2.83 -6.01
CA GLY A 124 5.07 -2.57 -4.61
C GLY A 124 3.93 -2.94 -3.66
N LEU A 125 4.20 -2.76 -2.37
CA LEU A 125 3.24 -2.89 -1.29
C LEU A 125 2.79 -1.50 -0.83
N ILE A 126 1.49 -1.26 -0.84
CA ILE A 126 0.86 0.00 -0.42
C ILE A 126 0.18 -0.20 0.93
N ALA A 127 0.32 0.78 1.83
CA ALA A 127 -0.49 0.90 3.04
C ALA A 127 -0.71 2.39 3.39
N HIS A 128 -1.66 2.67 4.27
CA HIS A 128 -1.88 4.02 4.80
C HIS A 128 -1.13 4.21 6.12
N ASN A 129 -0.03 4.97 6.12
CA ASN A 129 1.00 4.99 7.17
C ASN A 129 1.77 3.66 7.21
N VAL A 130 2.37 3.32 6.09
CA VAL A 130 3.04 2.03 5.83
C VAL A 130 4.03 1.59 6.91
N ALA A 131 4.65 2.53 7.62
CA ALA A 131 5.55 2.25 8.73
C ALA A 131 4.91 1.39 9.83
N PHE A 132 3.62 1.60 10.08
CA PHE A 132 2.84 0.85 11.06
C PHE A 132 2.70 -0.61 10.63
N ASP A 133 2.07 -0.84 9.48
CA ASP A 133 1.82 -2.21 8.97
C ASP A 133 3.11 -2.96 8.74
N TRP A 134 4.10 -2.26 8.16
CA TRP A 134 5.42 -2.82 7.92
C TRP A 134 6.10 -3.32 9.20
N GLY A 135 6.00 -2.56 10.29
CA GLY A 135 6.55 -2.96 11.59
C GLY A 135 5.94 -4.26 12.13
N PHE A 136 4.63 -4.46 11.93
CA PHE A 136 3.95 -5.70 12.29
C PHE A 136 4.30 -6.85 11.34
N LEU A 137 4.31 -6.62 10.03
CA LEU A 137 4.69 -7.62 9.04
C LEU A 137 6.13 -8.11 9.23
N ALA A 138 7.07 -7.21 9.50
CA ALA A 138 8.47 -7.57 9.78
C ALA A 138 8.61 -8.46 11.02
N ARG A 139 7.86 -8.16 12.09
CA ARG A 139 7.83 -9.03 13.28
C ARG A 139 7.19 -10.39 13.00
N ALA A 140 6.11 -10.41 12.23
CA ALA A 140 5.43 -11.65 11.86
C ALA A 140 6.32 -12.56 11.01
N GLN A 141 7.11 -12.01 10.07
CA GLN A 141 8.12 -12.76 9.31
C GLN A 141 9.11 -13.47 10.23
N ASN A 142 9.65 -12.75 11.22
CA ASN A 142 10.59 -13.32 12.18
C ASN A 142 9.93 -14.39 13.07
N GLN A 143 8.73 -14.12 13.59
CA GLN A 143 8.01 -15.06 14.46
C GLN A 143 7.65 -16.36 13.73
N CYS A 144 7.20 -16.25 12.48
CA CYS A 144 6.75 -17.40 11.69
C CYS A 144 7.88 -18.05 10.87
N SER A 145 9.10 -17.51 10.91
CA SER A 145 10.22 -17.95 10.05
C SER A 145 9.82 -18.02 8.57
N CYS A 146 9.05 -17.01 8.11
CA CYS A 146 8.44 -16.96 6.81
C CYS A 146 8.65 -15.56 6.20
N SER A 147 9.21 -15.49 5.00
CA SER A 147 9.55 -14.22 4.35
C SER A 147 8.47 -13.79 3.36
N LEU A 148 8.18 -12.50 3.29
CA LEU A 148 7.38 -11.92 2.21
C LEU A 148 8.27 -11.66 0.98
N PRO A 149 7.70 -11.70 -0.24
CA PRO A 149 8.41 -11.25 -1.44
C PRO A 149 8.93 -9.80 -1.29
N PRO A 150 10.10 -9.48 -1.85
CA PRO A 150 10.73 -8.17 -1.73
C PRO A 150 9.99 -7.12 -2.58
N LEU A 151 8.93 -6.54 -2.02
CA LEU A 151 8.15 -5.46 -2.63
C LEU A 151 8.49 -4.13 -1.96
N PRO A 152 8.82 -3.06 -2.72
CA PRO A 152 9.04 -1.74 -2.13
C PRO A 152 7.76 -1.22 -1.48
N PRO A 153 7.83 -0.69 -0.25
CA PRO A 153 6.67 -0.13 0.44
C PRO A 153 6.35 1.29 -0.04
N TYR A 154 5.08 1.58 -0.27
CA TYR A 154 4.54 2.90 -0.64
C TYR A 154 3.55 3.39 0.40
N ASP A 155 3.67 4.66 0.79
CA ASP A 155 2.88 5.28 1.84
C ASP A 155 1.84 6.26 1.30
N THR A 156 0.56 5.89 1.32
CA THR A 156 -0.51 6.78 0.89
C THR A 156 -0.70 7.99 1.82
N LEU A 157 -0.27 7.92 3.09
CA LEU A 157 -0.29 9.08 4.00
C LEU A 157 0.69 10.16 3.53
N SER A 158 1.90 9.77 3.14
CA SER A 158 2.89 10.68 2.58
C SER A 158 2.44 11.23 1.22
N LEU A 159 1.86 10.38 0.39
CA LEU A 159 1.29 10.77 -0.90
C LEU A 159 0.16 11.80 -0.73
N ALA A 160 -0.75 11.57 0.23
CA ALA A 160 -1.85 12.48 0.53
C ALA A 160 -1.35 13.85 1.03
N ARG A 161 -0.32 13.87 1.88
CA ARG A 161 0.28 15.13 2.34
C ARG A 161 0.89 15.94 1.20
N TYR A 162 1.42 15.26 0.20
CA TYR A 162 2.00 15.88 -1.00
C TYR A 162 0.93 16.38 -1.96
N ALA A 163 -0.10 15.58 -2.24
CA ALA A 163 -1.17 15.90 -3.17
C ALA A 163 -2.14 16.97 -2.62
N LEU A 164 -2.44 16.88 -1.32
CA LEU A 164 -3.44 17.70 -0.60
C LEU A 164 -2.81 18.39 0.63
N PRO A 165 -1.89 19.36 0.44
CA PRO A 165 -1.36 20.09 1.57
C PRO A 165 -2.47 20.86 2.29
N LYS A 166 -2.32 21.06 3.62
CA LYS A 166 -3.27 21.89 4.39
C LYS A 166 -3.37 23.30 3.80
N PRO A 167 -4.56 23.92 3.72
CA PRO A 167 -5.85 23.50 4.32
C PRO A 167 -6.78 22.71 3.40
N ALA A 168 -6.30 22.05 2.33
CA ALA A 168 -7.16 21.33 1.36
C ALA A 168 -8.03 20.24 2.04
N VAL A 169 -7.50 19.61 3.09
CA VAL A 169 -8.23 18.68 3.96
C VAL A 169 -7.94 18.99 5.43
N GLU A 170 -8.85 18.64 6.32
CA GLU A 170 -8.69 18.85 7.78
C GLU A 170 -7.47 18.06 8.32
N ASN A 171 -7.39 16.81 7.95
CA ASN A 171 -6.28 15.93 8.30
C ASN A 171 -6.12 14.86 7.20
N HIS A 172 -5.05 14.05 7.30
CA HIS A 172 -4.76 13.00 6.33
C HIS A 172 -5.02 11.60 6.88
N ARG A 173 -5.98 11.43 7.80
CA ARG A 173 -6.45 10.10 8.22
C ARG A 173 -7.21 9.44 7.09
N LEU A 174 -7.15 8.12 7.00
CA LEU A 174 -7.85 7.35 5.97
C LEU A 174 -9.35 7.70 5.95
N THR A 175 -9.99 7.81 7.13
CA THR A 175 -11.40 8.20 7.25
C THR A 175 -11.72 9.54 6.60
N THR A 176 -10.92 10.57 6.87
CA THR A 176 -11.10 11.91 6.27
C THR A 176 -10.89 11.89 4.76
N LEU A 177 -9.89 11.14 4.29
CA LEU A 177 -9.61 11.02 2.85
C LEU A 177 -10.66 10.20 2.12
N ARG A 178 -11.23 9.16 2.79
CA ARG A 178 -12.38 8.41 2.24
C ARG A 178 -13.58 9.31 2.02
N GLU A 179 -13.90 10.16 2.97
CA GLU A 179 -14.98 11.14 2.85
C GLU A 179 -14.69 12.17 1.75
N HIS A 180 -13.46 12.68 1.70
CA HIS A 180 -13.05 13.69 0.70
C HIS A 180 -13.15 13.18 -0.75
N PHE A 181 -12.79 11.92 -1.00
CA PHE A 181 -12.83 11.29 -2.32
C PHE A 181 -14.07 10.41 -2.55
N GLU A 182 -15.03 10.43 -1.62
CA GLU A 182 -16.26 9.62 -1.69
C GLU A 182 -15.98 8.12 -1.89
N LEU A 183 -14.88 7.60 -1.30
CA LEU A 183 -14.51 6.20 -1.38
C LEU A 183 -15.42 5.37 -0.47
N GLY A 184 -16.22 4.51 -1.05
CA GLY A 184 -17.17 3.67 -0.32
C GLY A 184 -16.53 2.66 0.64
N GLY A 185 -17.36 1.81 1.27
CA GLY A 185 -16.96 0.69 2.11
C GLY A 185 -17.14 0.92 3.61
N GLY A 186 -16.91 -0.13 4.41
CA GLY A 186 -16.90 -0.09 5.87
C GLY A 186 -15.66 0.61 6.42
N GLN A 187 -15.56 0.68 7.74
CA GLN A 187 -14.38 1.23 8.44
C GLN A 187 -13.93 0.25 9.51
N HIS A 188 -12.62 0.29 9.80
CA HIS A 188 -12.00 -0.52 10.86
C HIS A 188 -12.20 -2.03 10.69
N ARG A 189 -12.15 -2.47 9.44
CA ARG A 189 -11.98 -3.85 9.03
C ARG A 189 -10.86 -3.87 8.00
N ALA A 190 -9.84 -4.64 8.26
CA ALA A 190 -8.60 -4.62 7.49
C ALA A 190 -8.81 -4.75 5.97
N LEU A 191 -9.74 -5.60 5.52
CA LEU A 191 -10.02 -5.73 4.09
C LEU A 191 -10.68 -4.47 3.51
N ASP A 192 -11.65 -3.87 4.21
CA ASP A 192 -12.34 -2.65 3.77
C ASP A 192 -11.39 -1.45 3.72
N ASP A 193 -10.47 -1.36 4.69
CA ASP A 193 -9.48 -0.30 4.74
C ASP A 193 -8.37 -0.49 3.69
N ALA A 194 -7.97 -1.74 3.39
CA ALA A 194 -7.09 -2.04 2.25
C ALA A 194 -7.74 -1.70 0.90
N LEU A 195 -9.03 -2.00 0.71
CA LEU A 195 -9.79 -1.60 -0.49
C LEU A 195 -9.81 -0.08 -0.66
N ALA A 196 -10.15 0.65 0.40
CA ALA A 196 -10.18 2.11 0.36
C ALA A 196 -8.79 2.72 0.13
N THR A 197 -7.75 2.16 0.74
CA THR A 197 -6.35 2.59 0.57
C THR A 197 -5.89 2.42 -0.88
N GLY A 198 -6.29 1.34 -1.55
CA GLY A 198 -5.99 1.13 -2.96
C GLY A 198 -6.69 2.15 -3.87
N LEU A 199 -7.98 2.41 -3.66
CA LEU A 199 -8.69 3.47 -4.39
C LEU A 199 -8.08 4.84 -4.13
N LEU A 200 -7.78 5.15 -2.87
CA LEU A 200 -7.11 6.40 -2.46
C LEU A 200 -5.77 6.59 -3.19
N PHE A 201 -4.98 5.53 -3.31
CA PHE A 201 -3.72 5.58 -4.05
C PHE A 201 -3.91 6.04 -5.49
N TYR A 202 -4.91 5.51 -6.19
CA TYR A 202 -5.21 5.91 -7.56
C TYR A 202 -5.74 7.34 -7.66
N GLU A 203 -6.62 7.77 -6.76
CA GLU A 203 -7.13 9.15 -6.74
C GLU A 203 -6.01 10.18 -6.49
N LEU A 204 -5.14 9.91 -5.51
CA LEU A 204 -4.00 10.77 -5.22
C LEU A 204 -2.99 10.81 -6.37
N SER A 205 -2.75 9.67 -7.03
CA SER A 205 -1.84 9.59 -8.18
C SER A 205 -2.39 10.39 -9.37
N THR A 206 -3.69 10.27 -9.64
CA THR A 206 -4.37 11.05 -10.69
C THR A 206 -4.30 12.55 -10.36
N LEU A 207 -4.58 12.95 -9.12
CA LEU A 207 -4.51 14.34 -8.69
C LEU A 207 -3.11 14.94 -8.83
N ILE A 208 -2.05 14.17 -8.53
CA ILE A 208 -0.66 14.59 -8.70
C ILE A 208 -0.35 14.85 -10.17
N ASP A 209 -0.77 13.95 -11.06
CA ASP A 209 -0.59 14.11 -12.50
C ASP A 209 -1.35 15.34 -13.03
N GLU A 210 -2.60 15.54 -12.61
CA GLU A 210 -3.41 16.71 -12.98
C GLU A 210 -2.79 18.04 -12.49
N GLN A 211 -2.14 18.02 -11.33
CA GLN A 211 -1.42 19.18 -10.79
C GLN A 211 -0.09 19.44 -11.50
N GLY A 212 0.33 18.58 -12.43
CA GLY A 212 1.63 18.66 -13.10
C GLY A 212 2.81 18.48 -12.13
N LYS A 213 2.58 17.87 -10.96
CA LYS A 213 3.61 17.59 -9.98
C LYS A 213 4.44 16.39 -10.42
N GLN A 214 5.75 16.45 -10.17
CA GLN A 214 6.61 15.28 -10.41
C GLN A 214 6.18 14.15 -9.48
N PRO A 215 6.01 12.91 -9.99
CA PRO A 215 5.84 11.75 -9.13
C PRO A 215 7.10 11.63 -8.26
N LEU A 216 6.94 11.83 -6.95
CA LEU A 216 8.02 11.58 -6.01
C LEU A 216 8.21 10.08 -5.87
N ASP A 217 9.43 9.64 -5.63
CA ASP A 217 9.67 8.27 -5.19
C ASP A 217 9.17 8.14 -3.74
N PHE A 218 7.90 7.74 -3.60
CA PHE A 218 7.26 7.49 -2.31
C PHE A 218 7.55 6.08 -1.77
N ALA A 219 8.38 5.31 -2.47
CA ALA A 219 8.98 4.13 -1.87
C ALA A 219 9.82 4.59 -0.67
N SER A 220 9.46 4.13 0.52
CA SER A 220 10.20 4.53 1.71
C SER A 220 11.56 3.82 1.74
N PRO A 221 12.68 4.54 1.56
CA PRO A 221 14.00 3.91 1.63
C PRO A 221 14.36 3.42 3.06
N ALA A 222 13.54 3.80 4.04
CA ALA A 222 13.78 3.45 5.45
C ALA A 222 13.41 2.00 5.81
N TYR A 223 12.80 1.24 4.91
CA TYR A 223 12.33 -0.11 5.19
C TYR A 223 12.82 -1.10 4.13
N PRO A 224 14.09 -1.54 4.21
CA PRO A 224 14.56 -2.61 3.33
C PRO A 224 13.78 -3.88 3.64
N LEU A 225 13.25 -4.51 2.60
CA LEU A 225 12.54 -5.79 2.62
C LEU A 225 13.47 -6.99 2.86
N VAL A 226 14.73 -6.73 3.15
CA VAL A 226 15.69 -7.78 3.48
C VAL A 226 15.68 -7.96 4.99
N PRO A 227 15.40 -9.17 5.52
CA PRO A 227 15.73 -9.49 6.90
C PRO A 227 17.21 -9.16 7.10
N SER A 228 17.53 -8.29 8.02
CA SER A 228 18.92 -8.07 8.38
C SER A 228 19.42 -9.36 9.04
N ASP A 229 20.15 -10.20 8.33
CA ASP A 229 20.96 -11.29 8.86
C ASP A 229 22.17 -10.75 9.64
N GLN A 230 22.00 -9.66 10.36
CA GLN A 230 23.01 -9.17 11.27
C GLN A 230 22.52 -9.32 12.70
N PRO A 231 23.15 -10.20 13.48
CA PRO A 231 22.95 -10.20 14.91
C PRO A 231 23.44 -8.84 15.44
N THR A 232 22.54 -8.09 16.03
CA THR A 232 22.92 -6.93 16.86
C THR A 232 23.80 -7.42 17.99
N LEU A 233 25.07 -7.03 17.95
CA LEU A 233 26.01 -7.14 19.06
C LEU A 233 25.58 -6.25 20.24
#